data_3521dfe8443500d84c14bdceeccfadfe
#
_entry.id   3521dfe8443500d84c14bdceeccfadfe
#
_cell.length_a   1.000
_cell.length_b   1.000
_cell.length_c   1.000
_cell.angle_alpha   90.00
_cell.angle_beta   90.00
_cell.angle_gamma   90.00
#
_symmetry.space_group_name_H-M   'P 1'
#
loop_
_entity.id
_entity.type
_entity.pdbx_description
1 polymer ?
#
loop_
_entity_poly.entity_id
_entity_poly.type
_entity_poly.pdbx_seq_one_letter_code
_entity_poly.pdbx_strand_id
1 'polypeptide(L)'
;MAGGKRGKDSPPAGGEHDHSHGHSHEHSHVHRHAPLHGVKREETQAAKSMETLARISQKKQTEEVKKSLEFGLEAAPSVIDRNISLFSRGHQPAFAGINTFMKAPYCEDIRKIGDYQAAFVGAPFDSATTYRPGTRFGPQAVRRISALYDGYWFDGGVDLYEELDLCDAGDIFVIPGNIEKTFDQVTKAVSHIYTSGVFPIICGGDHSLGFPNVRGIAPHIDGNVGIIHIDRHIDIQEKDMDERMHTTPWFWTTHEGSSTSHRDHSHMHDVGLPNCHPKNLVQVGIGGWYGNRPGTEVAKRRGTSVMTMNDVQTFGAKKAAEVALEMAWEGCKAVYLSFDIDSIDPGFAPGTGSPEPGGLLPREAFEMIHTIAKEGLCGMEVVEVSPPYDVNDNTAQLACRVVLDTLGTLIAEGHIGHRKKVMMPVK
;
A
#
# COMPACT_ATOMS: atom_id res chain seq x y z
N MET A 1 66.87 -16.31 -1.15
CA MET A 1 67.52 -17.37 -1.92
C MET A 1 66.51 -17.95 -2.86
N ALA A 2 66.74 -17.68 -4.10
CA ALA A 2 66.72 -18.54 -5.28
C ALA A 2 65.34 -19.15 -5.60
N GLY A 3 64.71 -18.97 -6.72
CA GLY A 3 65.16 -18.65 -8.07
C GLY A 3 64.63 -19.67 -9.04
N GLY A 4 64.13 -19.24 -10.21
CA GLY A 4 64.03 -20.05 -11.39
C GLY A 4 62.64 -20.13 -12.01
N LYS A 5 62.35 -19.32 -12.99
CA LYS A 5 62.52 -19.29 -14.47
C LYS A 5 61.54 -20.20 -15.20
N ARG A 6 60.59 -19.56 -15.91
CA ARG A 6 60.42 -19.40 -17.38
C ARG A 6 60.30 -20.68 -18.22
N GLY A 7 59.23 -20.73 -19.03
CA GLY A 7 59.08 -21.46 -20.26
C GLY A 7 57.94 -20.91 -21.09
N LYS A 8 58.27 -20.12 -22.12
CA LYS A 8 57.42 -19.73 -23.25
C LYS A 8 57.35 -20.92 -24.21
N ASP A 9 56.25 -21.10 -24.91
CA ASP A 9 56.26 -21.40 -26.34
C ASP A 9 54.83 -21.21 -26.93
N SER A 10 54.80 -20.49 -28.01
CA SER A 10 53.66 -20.26 -28.93
C SER A 10 53.98 -20.95 -30.28
N PRO A 11 53.17 -20.88 -31.34
CA PRO A 11 52.19 -21.87 -31.81
C PRO A 11 52.70 -22.62 -33.06
N PRO A 12 51.84 -23.32 -33.77
CA PRO A 12 51.74 -23.04 -35.19
C PRO A 12 50.32 -22.97 -35.76
N ALA A 13 50.27 -22.22 -36.86
CA ALA A 13 49.15 -21.92 -37.73
C ALA A 13 48.81 -23.08 -38.69
N GLY A 14 47.60 -22.99 -39.23
CA GLY A 14 47.33 -23.40 -40.60
C GLY A 14 46.23 -24.41 -40.80
N GLY A 15 45.20 -24.02 -41.54
CA GLY A 15 44.26 -24.97 -42.11
C GLY A 15 42.94 -24.31 -42.56
N GLU A 16 42.97 -23.59 -43.68
CA GLU A 16 41.76 -23.22 -44.42
C GLU A 16 41.09 -24.48 -44.94
N HIS A 17 39.77 -24.62 -44.70
CA HIS A 17 38.87 -25.36 -45.55
C HIS A 17 37.57 -24.60 -45.74
N ASP A 18 37.45 -24.09 -46.94
CA ASP A 18 36.26 -23.55 -47.59
C ASP A 18 35.31 -24.69 -47.87
N HIS A 19 34.06 -24.65 -47.37
CA HIS A 19 32.92 -25.37 -47.94
C HIS A 19 31.66 -24.50 -47.84
N SER A 20 31.40 -23.83 -48.95
CA SER A 20 30.09 -23.31 -49.30
C SER A 20 29.06 -24.45 -49.41
N HIS A 21 28.04 -24.42 -48.59
CA HIS A 21 26.74 -25.02 -48.92
C HIS A 21 25.63 -24.11 -48.38
N GLY A 22 25.02 -23.43 -49.37
CA GLY A 22 23.75 -22.72 -49.13
C GLY A 22 22.64 -23.76 -48.92
N HIS A 23 21.88 -23.58 -47.85
CA HIS A 23 20.51 -24.07 -47.71
C HIS A 23 19.67 -22.99 -47.12
N SER A 24 18.90 -22.36 -48.00
CA SER A 24 17.72 -21.58 -47.65
C SER A 24 16.67 -22.52 -47.09
N HIS A 25 16.34 -22.35 -45.82
CA HIS A 25 15.09 -22.90 -45.28
C HIS A 25 14.31 -21.74 -44.65
N GLU A 26 13.44 -21.17 -45.50
CA GLU A 26 12.25 -20.48 -45.01
C GLU A 26 11.34 -21.52 -44.35
N HIS A 27 11.19 -21.47 -43.06
CA HIS A 27 10.08 -22.05 -42.34
C HIS A 27 9.38 -21.01 -41.52
N SER A 28 8.50 -20.26 -42.19
CA SER A 28 7.44 -19.50 -41.56
C SER A 28 6.35 -20.47 -41.10
N HIS A 29 6.44 -21.01 -39.92
CA HIS A 29 5.30 -21.65 -39.28
C HIS A 29 4.42 -20.63 -38.61
N VAL A 30 3.59 -19.98 -39.41
CA VAL A 30 2.38 -19.33 -38.92
C VAL A 30 1.42 -20.43 -38.54
N HIS A 31 1.32 -20.77 -37.27
CA HIS A 31 0.21 -21.57 -36.78
C HIS A 31 -1.07 -20.73 -36.88
N ARG A 32 -1.73 -20.79 -38.02
CA ARG A 32 -3.13 -20.41 -38.13
C ARG A 32 -3.94 -21.43 -37.36
N HIS A 33 -4.33 -21.09 -36.14
CA HIS A 33 -5.42 -21.82 -35.51
C HIS A 33 -6.67 -21.66 -36.37
N ALA A 34 -7.19 -22.78 -36.85
CA ALA A 34 -8.45 -22.81 -37.57
C ALA A 34 -9.54 -22.19 -36.66
N PRO A 35 -10.42 -21.31 -37.19
CA PRO A 35 -11.50 -20.79 -36.40
C PRO A 35 -12.42 -21.92 -35.98
N LEU A 36 -12.70 -22.04 -34.70
CA LEU A 36 -13.76 -22.91 -34.19
C LEU A 36 -15.08 -22.46 -34.81
N HIS A 37 -15.55 -23.21 -35.76
CA HIS A 37 -16.83 -23.00 -36.38
C HIS A 37 -17.95 -23.18 -35.36
N GLY A 38 -18.75 -22.12 -35.16
CA GLY A 38 -20.11 -22.28 -34.64
C GLY A 38 -20.49 -21.49 -33.39
N VAL A 39 -19.65 -20.62 -32.85
CA VAL A 39 -20.11 -19.70 -31.83
C VAL A 39 -20.20 -18.29 -32.43
N LYS A 40 -21.42 -17.82 -32.74
CA LYS A 40 -21.66 -16.38 -32.91
C LYS A 40 -21.19 -15.72 -31.58
N ARG A 41 -20.06 -15.05 -31.62
CA ARG A 41 -19.69 -14.15 -30.53
C ARG A 41 -20.76 -13.07 -30.47
N GLU A 42 -21.72 -13.22 -29.58
CA GLU A 42 -22.38 -12.05 -29.06
C GLU A 42 -21.27 -11.15 -28.54
N GLU A 43 -21.14 -9.94 -29.06
CA GLU A 43 -20.24 -8.95 -28.52
C GLU A 43 -20.59 -8.82 -27.04
N THR A 44 -19.73 -9.39 -26.20
CA THR A 44 -19.95 -9.35 -24.76
C THR A 44 -19.95 -7.90 -24.33
N GLN A 45 -20.75 -7.57 -23.32
CA GLN A 45 -20.83 -6.22 -22.76
C GLN A 45 -19.44 -5.70 -22.35
N ALA A 46 -18.53 -6.60 -22.01
CA ALA A 46 -17.11 -6.31 -21.76
C ALA A 46 -16.38 -5.80 -23.02
N ALA A 47 -16.61 -6.38 -24.20
CA ALA A 47 -15.97 -5.90 -25.44
C ALA A 47 -16.44 -4.48 -25.82
N LYS A 48 -17.74 -4.19 -25.63
CA LYS A 48 -18.29 -2.84 -25.85
C LYS A 48 -17.77 -1.83 -24.82
N SER A 49 -17.61 -2.26 -23.59
CA SER A 49 -16.99 -1.43 -22.54
C SER A 49 -15.53 -1.08 -22.89
N MET A 50 -14.72 -2.06 -23.28
CA MET A 50 -13.33 -1.84 -23.68
C MET A 50 -13.19 -0.85 -24.84
N GLU A 51 -14.05 -0.94 -25.86
CA GLU A 51 -14.03 0.00 -27.00
C GLU A 51 -14.43 1.41 -26.57
N THR A 52 -15.41 1.55 -25.68
CA THR A 52 -15.85 2.83 -25.11
C THR A 52 -14.75 3.45 -24.27
N LEU A 53 -14.06 2.65 -23.45
CA LEU A 53 -12.94 3.05 -22.58
C LEU A 53 -11.75 3.55 -23.41
N ALA A 54 -11.38 2.83 -24.48
CA ALA A 54 -10.34 3.27 -25.39
C ALA A 54 -10.65 4.63 -26.05
N ARG A 55 -11.91 4.90 -26.39
CA ARG A 55 -12.36 6.18 -26.97
C ARG A 55 -12.29 7.33 -25.96
N ILE A 56 -12.65 7.07 -24.69
CA ILE A 56 -12.59 8.08 -23.62
C ILE A 56 -11.13 8.44 -23.33
N SER A 57 -10.25 7.45 -23.22
CA SER A 57 -8.81 7.67 -23.03
C SER A 57 -8.20 8.51 -24.15
N GLN A 58 -8.50 8.20 -25.41
CA GLN A 58 -8.04 8.98 -26.55
C GLN A 58 -8.57 10.42 -26.55
N LYS A 59 -9.82 10.62 -26.13
CA LYS A 59 -10.42 11.96 -26.05
C LYS A 59 -9.74 12.81 -24.97
N LYS A 60 -9.51 12.25 -23.78
CA LYS A 60 -8.77 12.93 -22.69
C LYS A 60 -7.35 13.33 -23.15
N GLN A 61 -6.61 12.41 -23.76
CA GLN A 61 -5.29 12.71 -24.31
C GLN A 61 -5.31 13.85 -25.34
N THR A 62 -6.29 13.86 -26.23
CA THR A 62 -6.41 14.90 -27.25
C THR A 62 -6.69 16.28 -26.64
N GLU A 63 -7.50 16.33 -25.59
CA GLU A 63 -7.79 17.56 -24.84
C GLU A 63 -6.57 18.08 -24.09
N GLU A 64 -5.80 17.21 -23.45
CA GLU A 64 -4.55 17.57 -22.75
C GLU A 64 -3.48 18.08 -23.72
N VAL A 65 -3.34 17.46 -24.88
CA VAL A 65 -2.44 17.94 -25.94
C VAL A 65 -2.84 19.33 -26.44
N LYS A 66 -4.13 19.56 -26.67
CA LYS A 66 -4.64 20.89 -27.08
C LYS A 66 -4.32 21.94 -26.02
N LYS A 67 -4.61 21.68 -24.76
CA LYS A 67 -4.29 22.60 -23.65
C LYS A 67 -2.79 22.88 -23.57
N SER A 68 -1.94 21.87 -23.75
CA SER A 68 -0.48 22.04 -23.73
C SER A 68 -0.01 22.97 -24.87
N LEU A 69 -0.57 22.83 -26.05
CA LEU A 69 -0.28 23.70 -27.20
C LEU A 69 -0.77 25.15 -26.97
N GLU A 70 -1.94 25.33 -26.36
CA GLU A 70 -2.47 26.65 -25.99
C GLU A 70 -1.55 27.40 -25.01
N PHE A 71 -0.86 26.65 -24.12
CA PHE A 71 0.15 27.20 -23.20
C PHE A 71 1.55 27.34 -23.82
N GLY A 72 1.70 27.14 -25.12
CA GLY A 72 2.97 27.21 -25.81
C GLY A 72 3.95 26.07 -25.46
N LEU A 73 3.45 24.97 -24.92
CA LEU A 73 4.23 23.78 -24.64
C LEU A 73 4.08 22.81 -25.81
N GLU A 74 5.20 22.50 -26.46
CA GLU A 74 5.23 21.40 -27.41
C GLU A 74 5.14 20.09 -26.65
N ALA A 75 4.00 19.43 -26.71
CA ALA A 75 3.78 18.12 -26.09
C ALA A 75 3.83 17.04 -27.15
N ALA A 76 4.55 15.97 -26.89
CA ALA A 76 4.43 14.76 -27.68
C ALA A 76 3.00 14.22 -27.51
N PRO A 77 2.15 14.22 -28.54
CA PRO A 77 0.73 13.88 -28.39
C PRO A 77 0.51 12.41 -28.07
N SER A 78 1.46 11.56 -28.36
CA SER A 78 1.44 10.14 -28.03
C SER A 78 2.71 9.44 -28.51
N VAL A 79 2.77 8.13 -28.29
CA VAL A 79 3.78 7.23 -28.87
C VAL A 79 3.77 7.26 -30.42
N ILE A 80 2.71 7.77 -31.06
CA ILE A 80 2.52 7.77 -32.51
C ILE A 80 3.27 8.92 -33.16
N ASP A 81 3.33 10.10 -32.54
CA ASP A 81 4.08 11.24 -33.07
C ASP A 81 5.34 11.50 -32.24
N ARG A 82 6.49 11.04 -32.74
CA ARG A 82 7.79 11.20 -32.09
C ARG A 82 8.57 12.40 -32.59
N ASN A 83 7.97 13.25 -33.42
CA ASN A 83 8.64 14.44 -33.97
C ASN A 83 8.65 15.58 -32.94
N ILE A 84 7.78 15.56 -31.96
CA ILE A 84 7.71 16.52 -30.85
C ILE A 84 8.29 15.88 -29.60
N SER A 85 9.46 16.33 -29.16
CA SER A 85 10.26 15.58 -28.17
C SER A 85 10.34 16.22 -26.79
N LEU A 86 9.64 17.34 -26.52
CA LEU A 86 9.99 18.12 -25.34
C LEU A 86 9.25 17.77 -24.05
N PHE A 87 7.95 17.53 -24.07
CA PHE A 87 7.22 17.14 -22.88
C PHE A 87 6.08 16.19 -23.23
N SER A 88 6.10 14.99 -22.67
CA SER A 88 4.93 14.13 -22.65
C SER A 88 4.10 14.49 -21.42
N ARG A 89 2.96 15.12 -21.62
CA ARG A 89 1.90 15.21 -20.62
C ARG A 89 0.80 14.21 -21.01
N GLY A 90 0.36 13.41 -20.11
CA GLY A 90 -0.52 12.29 -20.37
C GLY A 90 0.16 10.98 -19.97
N HIS A 91 -0.09 9.92 -20.69
CA HIS A 91 0.50 8.63 -20.36
C HIS A 91 2.02 8.66 -20.48
N GLN A 92 2.71 8.59 -19.35
CA GLN A 92 4.17 8.57 -19.26
C GLN A 92 4.63 7.14 -18.98
N PRO A 93 5.74 6.70 -19.59
CA PRO A 93 6.32 5.39 -19.25
C PRO A 93 6.75 5.37 -17.78
N ALA A 94 6.75 4.19 -17.18
CA ALA A 94 7.06 3.97 -15.77
C ALA A 94 8.38 4.62 -15.32
N PHE A 95 9.38 4.67 -16.20
CA PHE A 95 10.71 5.21 -15.91
C PHE A 95 10.81 6.74 -16.03
N ALA A 96 9.76 7.44 -16.46
CA ALA A 96 9.80 8.88 -16.77
C ALA A 96 8.79 9.70 -15.98
N GLY A 97 9.04 10.98 -15.87
CA GLY A 97 8.14 11.95 -15.25
C GLY A 97 8.23 12.03 -13.73
N ILE A 98 7.26 12.71 -13.12
CA ILE A 98 7.18 12.90 -11.67
C ILE A 98 6.60 11.65 -11.04
N ASN A 99 7.26 11.16 -10.00
CA ASN A 99 6.81 9.99 -9.25
C ASN A 99 5.80 10.37 -8.17
N THR A 100 4.55 10.51 -8.57
CA THR A 100 3.40 10.42 -7.66
C THR A 100 2.94 8.97 -7.55
N PHE A 101 2.17 8.63 -6.52
CA PHE A 101 1.61 7.29 -6.38
C PHE A 101 0.72 6.96 -7.59
N MET A 102 1.00 5.86 -8.27
CA MET A 102 0.30 5.42 -9.50
C MET A 102 0.27 6.48 -10.61
N LYS A 103 1.24 7.41 -10.64
CA LYS A 103 1.20 8.57 -11.55
C LYS A 103 -0.09 9.39 -11.45
N ALA A 104 -0.81 9.28 -10.33
CA ALA A 104 -2.00 10.07 -10.05
C ALA A 104 -1.68 11.58 -10.01
N PRO A 105 -2.67 12.45 -10.24
CA PRO A 105 -2.49 13.89 -10.12
C PRO A 105 -1.94 14.28 -8.75
N TYR A 106 -0.96 15.18 -8.75
CA TYR A 106 -0.48 15.79 -7.51
C TYR A 106 -1.46 16.86 -7.05
N CYS A 107 -1.98 16.74 -5.82
CA CYS A 107 -2.85 17.75 -5.21
C CYS A 107 -1.99 18.85 -4.57
N GLU A 108 -1.55 19.83 -5.37
CA GLU A 108 -0.72 20.93 -4.90
C GLU A 108 -1.46 21.83 -3.90
N ASP A 109 -2.73 22.10 -4.16
CA ASP A 109 -3.59 22.89 -3.27
C ASP A 109 -4.45 21.95 -2.42
N ILE A 110 -3.98 21.66 -1.20
CA ILE A 110 -4.66 20.72 -0.29
C ILE A 110 -6.09 21.16 0.07
N ARG A 111 -6.47 22.42 -0.12
CA ARG A 111 -7.86 22.91 0.07
C ARG A 111 -8.81 22.33 -0.97
N LYS A 112 -8.29 21.81 -2.06
CA LYS A 112 -9.05 21.17 -3.15
C LYS A 112 -9.05 19.64 -3.06
N ILE A 113 -8.56 19.08 -1.97
CA ILE A 113 -8.47 17.63 -1.85
C ILE A 113 -9.85 16.96 -1.93
N GLY A 114 -10.91 17.65 -1.54
CA GLY A 114 -12.29 17.18 -1.67
C GLY A 114 -12.79 16.99 -3.10
N ASP A 115 -12.03 17.39 -4.13
CA ASP A 115 -12.32 17.10 -5.52
C ASP A 115 -11.99 15.63 -5.88
N TYR A 116 -11.34 14.88 -4.96
CA TYR A 116 -10.95 13.50 -5.13
C TYR A 116 -11.72 12.57 -4.19
N GLN A 117 -11.70 11.27 -4.49
CA GLN A 117 -12.37 10.24 -3.67
C GLN A 117 -11.40 9.52 -2.75
N ALA A 118 -10.13 9.43 -3.14
CA ALA A 118 -9.05 8.87 -2.33
C ALA A 118 -7.77 9.67 -2.51
N ALA A 119 -6.96 9.74 -1.46
CA ALA A 119 -5.70 10.46 -1.48
C ALA A 119 -4.59 9.62 -0.85
N PHE A 120 -3.51 9.43 -1.61
CA PHE A 120 -2.26 8.90 -1.07
C PHE A 120 -1.49 10.05 -0.41
N VAL A 121 -1.07 9.83 0.84
CA VAL A 121 -0.27 10.80 1.60
C VAL A 121 0.89 10.09 2.28
N GLY A 122 2.09 10.65 2.18
CA GLY A 122 3.26 10.14 2.88
C GLY A 122 3.43 10.78 4.26
N ALA A 123 3.88 9.99 5.23
CA ALA A 123 4.28 10.45 6.56
C ALA A 123 5.73 10.01 6.85
N PRO A 124 6.74 10.74 6.32
CA PRO A 124 8.14 10.30 6.30
C PRO A 124 8.84 10.52 7.66
N PHE A 125 8.42 9.77 8.68
CA PHE A 125 8.92 9.87 10.05
C PHE A 125 9.40 8.51 10.56
N ASP A 126 10.60 8.45 11.18
CA ASP A 126 11.16 7.23 11.75
C ASP A 126 12.02 7.49 13.01
N SER A 127 11.73 8.59 13.70
CA SER A 127 12.47 8.91 14.90
C SER A 127 11.98 8.15 16.14
N ALA A 128 10.95 7.32 15.99
CA ALA A 128 10.42 6.46 17.05
C ALA A 128 10.84 4.99 16.91
N THR A 129 11.72 4.66 15.96
CA THR A 129 12.27 3.30 15.81
C THR A 129 13.24 2.97 16.93
N THR A 130 13.20 1.72 17.40
CA THR A 130 14.08 1.25 18.49
C THR A 130 15.43 0.77 18.01
N TYR A 131 15.57 0.39 16.71
CA TYR A 131 16.82 -0.21 16.23
C TYR A 131 17.24 0.25 14.83
N ARG A 132 16.45 -0.03 13.79
CA ARG A 132 16.82 0.22 12.38
C ARG A 132 16.02 1.37 11.80
N PRO A 133 16.56 2.60 11.71
CA PRO A 133 15.90 3.71 11.02
C PRO A 133 15.95 3.51 9.51
N GLY A 134 15.07 4.19 8.78
CA GLY A 134 15.03 4.16 7.32
C GLY A 134 13.62 4.17 6.75
N THR A 135 12.61 3.97 7.59
CA THR A 135 11.20 3.94 7.16
C THR A 135 10.70 5.31 6.69
N ARG A 136 11.37 6.41 7.04
CA ARG A 136 11.11 7.75 6.46
C ARG A 136 11.23 7.79 4.93
N PHE A 137 11.93 6.86 4.32
CA PHE A 137 12.07 6.73 2.87
C PHE A 137 11.00 5.84 2.23
N GLY A 138 10.15 5.20 3.04
CA GLY A 138 9.07 4.32 2.58
C GLY A 138 8.13 4.97 1.58
N PRO A 139 7.57 6.17 1.86
CA PRO A 139 6.65 6.84 0.95
C PRO A 139 7.24 7.08 -0.45
N GLN A 140 8.52 7.47 -0.53
CA GLN A 140 9.21 7.66 -1.80
C GLN A 140 9.39 6.36 -2.58
N ALA A 141 9.75 5.27 -1.90
CA ALA A 141 9.94 3.97 -2.52
C ALA A 141 8.61 3.41 -3.07
N VAL A 142 7.53 3.51 -2.29
CA VAL A 142 6.20 3.06 -2.71
C VAL A 142 5.71 3.87 -3.92
N ARG A 143 5.88 5.21 -3.93
CA ARG A 143 5.56 6.04 -5.10
C ARG A 143 6.35 5.61 -6.33
N ARG A 144 7.66 5.42 -6.17
CA ARG A 144 8.53 5.03 -7.29
C ARG A 144 8.11 3.70 -7.90
N ILE A 145 7.88 2.70 -7.06
CA ILE A 145 7.55 1.36 -7.53
C ILE A 145 6.12 1.26 -8.07
N SER A 146 5.20 2.10 -7.58
CA SER A 146 3.82 2.12 -8.03
C SER A 146 3.67 2.41 -9.52
N ALA A 147 4.66 3.11 -10.11
CA ALA A 147 4.69 3.40 -11.54
C ALA A 147 4.80 2.16 -12.44
N LEU A 148 5.13 0.98 -11.89
CA LEU A 148 5.16 -0.28 -12.65
C LEU A 148 3.76 -0.86 -12.90
N TYR A 149 2.74 -0.39 -12.20
CA TYR A 149 1.38 -0.91 -12.31
C TYR A 149 0.53 -0.07 -13.27
N ASP A 150 -0.25 -0.74 -14.10
CA ASP A 150 -1.12 -0.08 -15.10
C ASP A 150 -2.49 0.34 -14.56
N GLY A 151 -2.75 0.16 -13.27
CA GLY A 151 -4.03 0.50 -12.66
C GLY A 151 -5.17 -0.49 -12.91
N TYR A 152 -5.02 -1.45 -13.83
CA TYR A 152 -6.03 -2.48 -14.06
C TYR A 152 -5.78 -3.73 -13.22
N TRP A 153 -6.71 -4.01 -12.30
CA TRP A 153 -6.70 -5.22 -11.51
C TRP A 153 -7.37 -6.37 -12.26
N PHE A 154 -6.55 -7.25 -12.82
CA PHE A 154 -7.01 -8.34 -13.67
C PHE A 154 -7.99 -9.31 -12.98
N ASP A 155 -7.69 -9.70 -11.73
CA ASP A 155 -8.51 -10.66 -10.99
C ASP A 155 -9.86 -10.07 -10.54
N GLY A 156 -9.91 -8.79 -10.23
CA GLY A 156 -11.12 -8.08 -9.80
C GLY A 156 -11.87 -7.39 -10.92
N GLY A 157 -11.27 -7.26 -12.10
CA GLY A 157 -11.86 -6.54 -13.24
C GLY A 157 -12.15 -5.06 -12.93
N VAL A 158 -11.26 -4.42 -12.18
CA VAL A 158 -11.34 -3.00 -11.77
C VAL A 158 -10.26 -2.21 -12.46
N ASP A 159 -10.60 -1.07 -13.04
CA ASP A 159 -9.65 -0.09 -13.54
C ASP A 159 -9.64 1.13 -12.62
N LEU A 160 -8.53 1.29 -11.87
CA LEU A 160 -8.36 2.37 -10.91
C LEU A 160 -8.46 3.76 -11.55
N TYR A 161 -7.92 3.93 -12.76
CA TYR A 161 -7.92 5.24 -13.42
C TYR A 161 -9.30 5.66 -13.95
N GLU A 162 -10.18 4.70 -14.18
CA GLU A 162 -11.52 4.95 -14.69
C GLU A 162 -12.57 5.00 -13.59
N GLU A 163 -12.34 4.25 -12.52
CA GLU A 163 -13.34 4.05 -11.47
C GLU A 163 -13.05 4.86 -10.20
N LEU A 164 -11.87 5.50 -10.07
CA LEU A 164 -11.50 6.24 -8.85
C LEU A 164 -10.82 7.57 -9.18
N ASP A 165 -11.33 8.65 -8.62
CA ASP A 165 -10.60 9.93 -8.59
C ASP A 165 -9.57 9.90 -7.46
N LEU A 166 -8.37 9.39 -7.80
CA LEU A 166 -7.24 9.28 -6.90
C LEU A 166 -6.30 10.47 -7.07
N CYS A 167 -5.76 11.00 -5.99
CA CYS A 167 -4.64 11.93 -6.02
C CYS A 167 -3.48 11.51 -5.11
N ASP A 168 -2.31 12.11 -5.35
CA ASP A 168 -1.19 12.12 -4.41
C ASP A 168 -1.15 13.48 -3.71
N ALA A 169 -1.32 13.49 -2.40
CA ALA A 169 -1.33 14.70 -1.58
C ALA A 169 0.09 15.14 -1.14
N GLY A 170 1.13 14.44 -1.60
CA GLY A 170 2.50 14.68 -1.17
C GLY A 170 2.79 14.13 0.22
N ASP A 171 3.71 14.77 0.93
CA ASP A 171 4.14 14.34 2.26
C ASP A 171 3.72 15.32 3.33
N ILE A 172 3.33 14.79 4.49
CA ILE A 172 3.04 15.56 5.69
C ILE A 172 4.34 16.19 6.20
N PHE A 173 4.28 17.43 6.63
CA PHE A 173 5.41 18.12 7.23
C PHE A 173 5.71 17.51 8.61
N VAL A 174 6.74 16.68 8.68
CA VAL A 174 7.21 16.05 9.91
C VAL A 174 8.34 16.85 10.53
N ILE A 175 8.49 16.75 11.85
CA ILE A 175 9.52 17.43 12.64
C ILE A 175 10.36 16.37 13.36
N PRO A 176 11.45 15.86 12.74
CA PRO A 176 12.19 14.70 13.25
C PRO A 176 12.68 14.85 14.70
N GLY A 177 12.96 16.06 15.11
CA GLY A 177 13.41 16.36 16.49
C GLY A 177 12.28 16.55 17.51
N ASN A 178 11.01 16.39 17.11
CA ASN A 178 9.87 16.57 18.02
C ASN A 178 8.68 15.72 17.62
N ILE A 179 8.53 14.61 18.31
CA ILE A 179 7.50 13.61 17.98
C ILE A 179 6.07 14.13 18.22
N GLU A 180 5.81 14.84 19.30
CA GLU A 180 4.48 15.39 19.63
C GLU A 180 4.02 16.39 18.56
N LYS A 181 4.91 17.29 18.13
CA LYS A 181 4.59 18.19 17.03
C LYS A 181 4.39 17.48 15.71
N THR A 182 5.14 16.42 15.44
CA THR A 182 4.93 15.55 14.27
C THR A 182 3.55 14.90 14.33
N PHE A 183 3.20 14.30 15.44
CA PHE A 183 1.90 13.69 15.65
C PHE A 183 0.74 14.69 15.45
N ASP A 184 0.91 15.93 15.93
CA ASP A 184 -0.09 16.98 15.69
C ASP A 184 -0.22 17.34 14.21
N GLN A 185 0.88 17.39 13.45
CA GLN A 185 0.82 17.63 12.01
C GLN A 185 0.15 16.47 11.28
N VAL A 186 0.50 15.24 11.62
CA VAL A 186 -0.11 14.04 11.04
C VAL A 186 -1.62 14.01 11.31
N THR A 187 -2.01 14.20 12.56
CA THR A 187 -3.42 14.26 12.96
C THR A 187 -4.21 15.31 12.16
N LYS A 188 -3.67 16.52 12.03
CA LYS A 188 -4.32 17.62 11.30
C LYS A 188 -4.44 17.30 9.80
N ALA A 189 -3.39 16.74 9.20
CA ALA A 189 -3.40 16.39 7.78
C ALA A 189 -4.42 15.29 7.48
N VAL A 190 -4.39 14.21 8.26
CA VAL A 190 -5.34 13.08 8.11
C VAL A 190 -6.77 13.53 8.39
N SER A 191 -7.00 14.35 9.43
CA SER A 191 -8.30 14.93 9.73
C SER A 191 -8.84 15.77 8.56
N HIS A 192 -7.98 16.59 7.95
CA HIS A 192 -8.37 17.40 6.81
C HIS A 192 -8.79 16.54 5.60
N ILE A 193 -8.01 15.50 5.28
CA ILE A 193 -8.33 14.57 4.20
C ILE A 193 -9.68 13.90 4.49
N TYR A 194 -9.84 13.32 5.69
CA TYR A 194 -11.04 12.58 6.06
C TYR A 194 -12.29 13.47 6.10
N THR A 195 -12.21 14.65 6.70
CA THR A 195 -13.35 15.58 6.79
C THR A 195 -13.72 16.22 5.46
N SER A 196 -12.84 16.17 4.47
CA SER A 196 -13.15 16.54 3.09
C SER A 196 -13.89 15.43 2.32
N GLY A 197 -14.23 14.31 2.96
CA GLY A 197 -14.93 13.18 2.34
C GLY A 197 -14.02 12.28 1.49
N VAL A 198 -12.72 12.34 1.69
CA VAL A 198 -11.70 11.64 0.91
C VAL A 198 -11.16 10.46 1.71
N PHE A 199 -11.06 9.28 1.10
CA PHE A 199 -10.49 8.10 1.72
C PHE A 199 -8.97 8.27 1.90
N PRO A 200 -8.44 8.30 3.14
CA PRO A 200 -7.02 8.48 3.38
C PRO A 200 -6.25 7.16 3.22
N ILE A 201 -5.20 7.21 2.39
CA ILE A 201 -4.22 6.15 2.21
C ILE A 201 -2.91 6.69 2.74
N ILE A 202 -2.53 6.30 3.95
CA ILE A 202 -1.33 6.80 4.60
C ILE A 202 -0.18 5.81 4.34
N CYS A 203 0.88 6.28 3.71
CA CYS A 203 2.13 5.53 3.63
C CYS A 203 3.07 6.10 4.67
N GLY A 204 3.27 5.35 5.72
CA GLY A 204 4.00 5.84 6.85
C GLY A 204 5.50 5.64 6.78
N GLY A 205 6.12 6.15 7.79
CA GLY A 205 7.40 5.83 8.35
C GLY A 205 7.25 4.67 9.32
N ASP A 206 7.65 4.89 10.57
CA ASP A 206 7.54 3.89 11.63
C ASP A 206 6.10 3.75 12.18
N HIS A 207 5.82 2.68 12.91
CA HIS A 207 4.47 2.35 13.36
C HIS A 207 3.94 3.28 14.48
N SER A 208 4.75 4.17 15.05
CA SER A 208 4.25 5.17 16.00
C SER A 208 3.17 6.06 15.40
N LEU A 209 3.15 6.15 14.06
CA LEU A 209 2.17 6.92 13.29
C LEU A 209 0.74 6.34 13.34
N GLY A 210 0.55 5.09 13.74
CA GLY A 210 -0.77 4.50 13.92
C GLY A 210 -1.66 5.31 14.86
N PHE A 211 -1.10 5.84 15.95
CA PHE A 211 -1.83 6.69 16.87
C PHE A 211 -2.31 8.01 16.25
N PRO A 212 -1.45 8.89 15.70
CA PRO A 212 -1.91 10.16 15.15
C PRO A 212 -2.78 9.98 13.89
N ASN A 213 -2.64 8.89 13.12
CA ASN A 213 -3.50 8.59 11.99
C ASN A 213 -4.93 8.29 12.43
N VAL A 214 -5.13 7.40 13.38
CA VAL A 214 -6.47 7.10 13.94
C VAL A 214 -7.01 8.32 14.68
N ARG A 215 -6.19 9.10 15.40
CA ARG A 215 -6.58 10.35 16.04
C ARG A 215 -7.10 11.40 15.04
N GLY A 216 -6.64 11.34 13.78
CA GLY A 216 -7.14 12.19 12.70
C GLY A 216 -8.50 11.77 12.14
N ILE A 217 -8.93 10.54 12.35
CA ILE A 217 -10.17 9.96 11.79
C ILE A 217 -11.24 9.77 12.84
N ALA A 218 -10.92 9.09 13.92
CA ALA A 218 -11.89 8.61 14.91
C ALA A 218 -12.80 9.71 15.51
N PRO A 219 -12.34 10.93 15.82
CA PRO A 219 -13.21 11.98 16.34
C PRO A 219 -14.31 12.45 15.40
N HIS A 220 -14.21 12.12 14.10
CA HIS A 220 -15.19 12.51 13.07
C HIS A 220 -16.23 11.42 12.79
N ILE A 221 -16.15 10.30 13.48
CA ILE A 221 -17.07 9.18 13.34
C ILE A 221 -18.07 9.20 14.50
N ASP A 222 -19.36 9.29 14.18
CA ASP A 222 -20.44 9.22 15.15
C ASP A 222 -20.68 7.74 15.56
N GLY A 223 -19.85 7.24 16.42
CA GLY A 223 -19.83 5.86 16.91
C GLY A 223 -18.44 5.32 17.10
N ASN A 224 -18.36 4.04 17.47
CA ASN A 224 -17.08 3.39 17.74
C ASN A 224 -16.35 3.04 16.45
N VAL A 225 -15.01 3.03 16.55
CA VAL A 225 -14.08 2.66 15.48
C VAL A 225 -13.37 1.38 15.88
N GLY A 226 -13.50 0.35 15.03
CA GLY A 226 -12.70 -0.86 15.13
C GLY A 226 -11.37 -0.70 14.39
N ILE A 227 -10.37 -1.44 14.81
CA ILE A 227 -9.03 -1.41 14.23
C ILE A 227 -8.62 -2.84 13.94
N ILE A 228 -8.27 -3.10 12.68
CA ILE A 228 -7.58 -4.34 12.29
C ILE A 228 -6.12 -4.01 12.07
N HIS A 229 -5.26 -4.61 12.88
CA HIS A 229 -3.83 -4.43 12.90
C HIS A 229 -3.16 -5.72 12.44
N ILE A 230 -2.58 -5.71 11.25
CA ILE A 230 -1.83 -6.86 10.70
C ILE A 230 -0.35 -6.57 10.89
N ASP A 231 0.33 -7.42 11.68
CA ASP A 231 1.69 -7.17 12.15
C ASP A 231 2.34 -8.44 12.70
N ARG A 232 3.66 -8.49 12.75
CA ARG A 232 4.40 -9.49 13.54
C ARG A 232 4.53 -9.11 15.01
N HIS A 233 4.38 -7.82 15.34
CA HIS A 233 4.58 -7.24 16.66
C HIS A 233 3.25 -6.80 17.27
N ILE A 234 3.22 -6.72 18.60
CA ILE A 234 1.97 -6.42 19.29
C ILE A 234 1.71 -4.92 19.43
N ASP A 235 2.71 -4.10 19.36
CA ASP A 235 2.74 -2.62 19.36
C ASP A 235 1.74 -1.90 20.28
N ILE A 236 1.51 -2.48 21.46
CA ILE A 236 0.59 -1.99 22.49
C ILE A 236 1.29 -1.76 23.82
N GLN A 237 2.59 -1.63 23.85
CA GLN A 237 3.32 -1.32 25.07
C GLN A 237 2.92 0.06 25.60
N GLU A 238 2.83 0.17 26.91
CA GLU A 238 2.63 1.47 27.58
C GLU A 238 3.84 2.38 27.40
N LYS A 239 5.01 1.77 27.44
CA LYS A 239 6.30 2.42 27.28
C LYS A 239 7.36 1.44 26.81
N ASP A 240 8.27 1.91 25.98
CA ASP A 240 9.50 1.21 25.63
C ASP A 240 10.70 2.08 26.03
N MET A 241 11.54 2.55 25.13
CA MET A 241 12.57 3.55 25.45
C MET A 241 11.92 4.89 25.92
N ASP A 242 10.78 5.23 25.32
CA ASP A 242 9.94 6.36 25.70
C ASP A 242 8.46 6.02 25.40
N GLU A 243 7.56 6.96 25.67
CA GLU A 243 6.11 6.76 25.57
C GLU A 243 5.60 6.70 24.13
N ARG A 244 6.29 7.34 23.17
CA ARG A 244 5.85 7.49 21.77
C ARG A 244 6.69 6.68 20.78
N MET A 245 7.04 5.47 21.13
CA MET A 245 7.81 4.60 20.24
C MET A 245 6.93 3.85 19.24
N HIS A 246 7.52 3.28 18.19
CA HIS A 246 6.80 2.48 17.21
C HIS A 246 6.13 1.23 17.84
N THR A 247 6.56 0.82 19.01
CA THR A 247 6.00 -0.29 19.79
C THR A 247 4.79 0.08 20.65
N THR A 248 4.32 1.36 20.61
CA THR A 248 3.32 1.86 21.57
C THR A 248 2.02 2.44 20.97
N PRO A 249 1.80 2.51 19.63
CA PRO A 249 0.68 3.26 19.07
C PRO A 249 -0.67 2.81 19.60
N TRP A 250 -0.89 1.53 19.78
CA TRP A 250 -2.19 0.99 20.17
C TRP A 250 -2.51 1.21 21.65
N PHE A 251 -1.50 1.39 22.49
CA PHE A 251 -1.71 1.84 23.86
C PHE A 251 -2.34 3.24 23.90
N TRP A 252 -1.85 4.15 23.08
CA TRP A 252 -2.31 5.53 23.04
C TRP A 252 -3.59 5.71 22.21
N THR A 253 -3.90 4.78 21.35
CA THR A 253 -5.12 4.80 20.54
C THR A 253 -6.32 4.25 21.29
N THR A 254 -6.16 3.13 22.03
CA THR A 254 -7.28 2.48 22.70
C THR A 254 -7.60 3.11 24.05
N HIS A 255 -8.89 3.37 24.27
CA HIS A 255 -9.37 3.98 25.50
C HIS A 255 -9.52 2.95 26.62
N GLU A 256 -8.81 3.14 27.71
CA GLU A 256 -9.05 2.47 28.95
C GLU A 256 -10.16 3.25 29.68
N GLY A 257 -11.40 2.72 29.71
CA GLY A 257 -12.52 3.37 30.40
C GLY A 257 -12.10 3.82 31.81
N SER A 258 -12.63 4.93 32.28
CA SER A 258 -12.22 5.61 33.51
C SER A 258 -12.20 4.68 34.72
N SER A 259 -11.12 3.93 34.87
CA SER A 259 -10.82 3.29 36.14
C SER A 259 -10.26 4.39 37.06
N THR A 260 -11.02 4.68 38.09
CA THR A 260 -10.76 5.71 39.09
C THR A 260 -9.48 5.50 39.93
N SER A 261 -8.59 4.59 39.51
CA SER A 261 -7.44 4.15 40.30
C SER A 261 -6.09 4.79 39.98
N HIS A 262 -6.00 5.65 38.94
CA HIS A 262 -4.74 6.35 38.61
C HIS A 262 -4.87 7.87 38.68
N ARG A 263 -5.41 8.39 39.78
CA ARG A 263 -5.54 9.85 40.03
C ARG A 263 -4.24 10.56 40.37
N ASP A 264 -3.08 9.95 40.27
CA ASP A 264 -1.85 10.53 40.80
C ASP A 264 -0.79 10.99 39.80
N HIS A 265 -1.14 11.08 38.51
CA HIS A 265 -0.26 11.69 37.52
C HIS A 265 -0.92 12.96 36.94
N SER A 266 -0.58 14.08 37.53
CA SER A 266 -1.11 15.42 37.22
C SER A 266 -0.88 15.92 35.79
N HIS A 267 -0.43 15.08 34.84
CA HIS A 267 -0.17 15.42 33.46
C HIS A 267 -0.60 14.34 32.44
N MET A 268 -1.20 13.22 32.89
CA MET A 268 -1.75 12.25 31.95
C MET A 268 -3.20 12.60 31.65
N HIS A 269 -3.42 13.24 30.52
CA HIS A 269 -4.73 13.32 29.88
C HIS A 269 -5.28 11.90 29.71
N ASP A 270 -6.61 11.74 29.69
CA ASP A 270 -7.27 10.46 29.45
C ASP A 270 -6.57 9.70 28.32
N VAL A 271 -6.03 8.51 28.64
CA VAL A 271 -5.28 7.71 27.68
C VAL A 271 -6.24 7.07 26.70
N GLY A 272 -6.03 7.30 25.43
CA GLY A 272 -6.79 6.74 24.34
C GLY A 272 -7.91 7.63 23.80
N LEU A 273 -8.41 7.22 22.64
CA LEU A 273 -9.51 7.90 21.95
C LEU A 273 -10.84 7.33 22.48
N PRO A 274 -11.79 8.19 22.85
CA PRO A 274 -13.02 7.76 23.55
C PRO A 274 -13.84 6.70 22.82
N ASN A 275 -13.77 6.68 21.48
CA ASN A 275 -14.51 5.77 20.63
C ASN A 275 -13.66 4.65 20.01
N CYS A 276 -12.42 4.45 20.49
CA CYS A 276 -11.57 3.32 20.11
C CYS A 276 -11.46 2.33 21.29
N HIS A 277 -12.39 1.41 21.39
CA HIS A 277 -12.41 0.44 22.50
C HIS A 277 -11.38 -0.68 22.29
N PRO A 278 -10.64 -1.09 23.33
CA PRO A 278 -9.63 -2.14 23.23
C PRO A 278 -10.17 -3.46 22.67
N LYS A 279 -11.41 -3.85 22.97
CA LYS A 279 -12.04 -5.06 22.45
C LYS A 279 -12.19 -5.08 20.92
N ASN A 280 -12.23 -3.89 20.30
CA ASN A 280 -12.35 -3.73 18.86
C ASN A 280 -10.99 -3.50 18.17
N LEU A 281 -9.88 -3.54 18.91
CA LEU A 281 -8.53 -3.69 18.37
C LEU A 281 -8.25 -5.17 18.17
N VAL A 282 -8.15 -5.58 16.93
CA VAL A 282 -7.86 -6.96 16.52
C VAL A 282 -6.51 -7.03 15.87
N GLN A 283 -5.57 -7.70 16.50
CA GLN A 283 -4.18 -7.82 16.09
C GLN A 283 -3.95 -9.19 15.46
N VAL A 284 -3.47 -9.26 14.23
CA VAL A 284 -3.37 -10.47 13.42
C VAL A 284 -1.94 -10.68 12.94
N GLY A 285 -1.42 -11.89 13.08
CA GLY A 285 -0.08 -12.25 12.62
C GLY A 285 0.99 -12.20 13.71
N ILE A 286 0.60 -11.85 14.93
CA ILE A 286 1.52 -11.65 16.05
C ILE A 286 2.31 -12.91 16.37
N GLY A 287 3.62 -12.76 16.64
CA GLY A 287 4.41 -13.93 17.03
C GLY A 287 5.92 -13.70 16.98
N GLY A 288 6.67 -14.79 17.02
CA GLY A 288 8.13 -14.76 16.99
C GLY A 288 8.77 -14.42 18.34
N TRP A 289 9.98 -13.89 18.27
CA TRP A 289 10.80 -13.58 19.45
C TRP A 289 10.88 -12.09 19.77
N TYR A 290 10.46 -11.22 18.87
CA TYR A 290 10.33 -9.79 19.13
C TYR A 290 9.12 -9.44 20.00
N GLY A 291 8.15 -10.36 20.15
CA GLY A 291 7.06 -10.20 21.08
C GLY A 291 7.55 -10.03 22.52
N ASN A 292 7.23 -8.90 23.12
CA ASN A 292 7.65 -8.61 24.48
C ASN A 292 6.56 -8.89 25.51
N ARG A 293 6.97 -9.27 26.72
CA ARG A 293 6.05 -9.53 27.82
C ARG A 293 5.24 -8.30 28.22
N PRO A 294 5.80 -7.07 28.34
CA PRO A 294 5.03 -5.88 28.68
C PRO A 294 3.84 -5.62 27.77
N GLY A 295 4.04 -5.69 26.45
CA GLY A 295 2.95 -5.53 25.47
C GLY A 295 1.88 -6.61 25.60
N THR A 296 2.29 -7.87 25.81
CA THR A 296 1.37 -8.98 26.02
C THR A 296 0.53 -8.79 27.30
N GLU A 297 1.11 -8.28 28.37
CA GLU A 297 0.40 -7.99 29.63
C GLU A 297 -0.59 -6.84 29.46
N VAL A 298 -0.22 -5.79 28.70
CA VAL A 298 -1.12 -4.69 28.34
C VAL A 298 -2.31 -5.20 27.52
N ALA A 299 -2.06 -5.97 26.47
CA ALA A 299 -3.12 -6.54 25.63
C ALA A 299 -4.12 -7.37 26.46
N LYS A 300 -3.62 -8.23 27.32
CA LYS A 300 -4.46 -9.02 28.24
C LYS A 300 -5.25 -8.15 29.21
N ARG A 301 -4.61 -7.15 29.83
CA ARG A 301 -5.24 -6.23 30.78
C ARG A 301 -6.35 -5.43 30.12
N ARG A 302 -6.14 -4.97 28.89
CA ARG A 302 -7.11 -4.19 28.11
C ARG A 302 -8.17 -5.03 27.43
N GLY A 303 -7.92 -6.32 27.26
CA GLY A 303 -8.83 -7.23 26.57
C GLY A 303 -8.86 -7.00 25.06
N THR A 304 -7.71 -6.69 24.46
CA THR A 304 -7.58 -6.66 22.99
C THR A 304 -7.58 -8.09 22.44
N SER A 305 -7.96 -8.22 21.17
CA SER A 305 -8.00 -9.52 20.51
C SER A 305 -6.70 -9.75 19.74
N VAL A 306 -6.04 -10.86 20.04
CA VAL A 306 -4.76 -11.22 19.41
C VAL A 306 -4.89 -12.56 18.73
N MET A 307 -4.70 -12.60 17.42
CA MET A 307 -4.52 -13.81 16.62
C MET A 307 -3.05 -13.95 16.24
N THR A 308 -2.45 -15.04 16.69
CA THR A 308 -1.05 -15.35 16.40
C THR A 308 -0.89 -15.88 14.97
N MET A 309 0.37 -15.89 14.46
CA MET A 309 0.65 -16.60 13.21
C MET A 309 0.28 -18.09 13.26
N ASN A 310 0.38 -18.73 14.43
CA ASN A 310 -0.07 -20.12 14.58
C ASN A 310 -1.59 -20.25 14.37
N ASP A 311 -2.37 -19.28 14.84
CA ASP A 311 -3.81 -19.24 14.59
C ASP A 311 -4.11 -19.04 13.11
N VAL A 312 -3.39 -18.11 12.46
CA VAL A 312 -3.51 -17.87 11.01
C VAL A 312 -3.18 -19.14 10.22
N GLN A 313 -2.10 -19.84 10.57
CA GLN A 313 -1.72 -21.10 9.90
C GLN A 313 -2.77 -22.21 10.15
N THR A 314 -3.39 -22.22 11.31
CA THR A 314 -4.38 -23.25 11.68
C THR A 314 -5.72 -23.01 10.97
N PHE A 315 -6.18 -21.78 10.90
CA PHE A 315 -7.49 -21.43 10.34
C PHE A 315 -7.43 -21.10 8.85
N GLY A 316 -6.27 -20.72 8.35
CA GLY A 316 -6.07 -20.10 7.04
C GLY A 316 -6.33 -18.60 7.05
N ALA A 317 -5.65 -17.88 6.14
CA ALA A 317 -5.65 -16.43 6.07
C ALA A 317 -7.06 -15.83 5.94
N LYS A 318 -7.89 -16.41 5.07
CA LYS A 318 -9.27 -15.98 4.86
C LYS A 318 -10.10 -16.06 6.14
N LYS A 319 -10.06 -17.21 6.83
CA LYS A 319 -10.87 -17.39 8.04
C LYS A 319 -10.39 -16.50 9.18
N ALA A 320 -9.08 -16.30 9.31
CA ALA A 320 -8.51 -15.35 10.26
C ALA A 320 -9.01 -13.91 9.99
N ALA A 321 -9.02 -13.49 8.73
CA ALA A 321 -9.55 -12.18 8.33
C ALA A 321 -11.07 -12.04 8.59
N GLU A 322 -11.87 -13.07 8.31
CA GLU A 322 -13.31 -13.09 8.63
C GLU A 322 -13.57 -12.92 10.14
N VAL A 323 -12.82 -13.62 10.98
CA VAL A 323 -12.92 -13.48 12.45
C VAL A 323 -12.46 -12.09 12.90
N ALA A 324 -11.38 -11.57 12.32
CA ALA A 324 -10.91 -10.23 12.63
C ALA A 324 -11.97 -9.17 12.29
N LEU A 325 -12.64 -9.29 11.15
CA LEU A 325 -13.74 -8.41 10.76
C LEU A 325 -14.90 -8.47 11.75
N GLU A 326 -15.37 -9.67 12.10
CA GLU A 326 -16.48 -9.85 13.03
C GLU A 326 -16.19 -9.13 14.36
N MET A 327 -14.98 -9.28 14.90
CA MET A 327 -14.57 -8.66 16.16
C MET A 327 -14.38 -7.15 16.04
N ALA A 328 -13.77 -6.68 14.96
CA ALA A 328 -13.52 -5.25 14.75
C ALA A 328 -14.82 -4.47 14.51
N TRP A 329 -15.79 -5.06 13.80
CA TRP A 329 -17.08 -4.44 13.54
C TRP A 329 -18.08 -4.54 14.69
N GLU A 330 -17.81 -5.33 15.73
CA GLU A 330 -18.75 -5.52 16.85
C GLU A 330 -19.07 -4.21 17.57
N GLY A 331 -20.24 -3.64 17.29
CA GLY A 331 -20.69 -2.37 17.87
C GLY A 331 -19.94 -1.15 17.36
N CYS A 332 -19.23 -1.27 16.23
CA CYS A 332 -18.52 -0.19 15.56
C CYS A 332 -19.30 0.36 14.36
N LYS A 333 -19.00 1.59 13.97
CA LYS A 333 -19.55 2.27 12.79
C LYS A 333 -18.56 2.31 11.62
N ALA A 334 -17.30 2.10 11.90
CA ALA A 334 -16.24 2.09 10.91
C ALA A 334 -15.08 1.22 11.39
N VAL A 335 -14.28 0.75 10.44
CA VAL A 335 -13.05 -0.01 10.72
C VAL A 335 -11.89 0.65 10.00
N TYR A 336 -10.78 0.81 10.71
CA TYR A 336 -9.49 1.27 10.20
C TYR A 336 -8.55 0.09 9.99
N LEU A 337 -7.82 0.07 8.89
CA LEU A 337 -6.81 -0.94 8.58
C LEU A 337 -5.41 -0.39 8.81
N SER A 338 -4.67 -0.99 9.72
CA SER A 338 -3.23 -0.77 9.88
C SER A 338 -2.49 -2.01 9.38
N PHE A 339 -1.65 -1.82 8.39
CA PHE A 339 -0.84 -2.88 7.81
C PHE A 339 0.64 -2.58 8.02
N ASP A 340 1.27 -3.33 8.92
CA ASP A 340 2.72 -3.34 9.03
C ASP A 340 3.31 -4.30 7.99
N ILE A 341 4.27 -3.81 7.21
CA ILE A 341 4.88 -4.62 6.16
C ILE A 341 5.71 -5.79 6.72
N ASP A 342 6.16 -5.69 7.97
CA ASP A 342 6.94 -6.74 8.62
C ASP A 342 6.08 -7.94 9.07
N SER A 343 4.76 -7.83 8.98
CA SER A 343 3.85 -8.98 9.05
C SER A 343 4.14 -10.02 7.98
N ILE A 344 4.69 -9.60 6.83
CA ILE A 344 5.12 -10.50 5.76
C ILE A 344 6.51 -11.05 6.07
N ASP A 345 6.69 -12.35 5.85
CA ASP A 345 7.97 -13.02 6.08
C ASP A 345 9.13 -12.31 5.39
N PRO A 346 10.26 -12.06 6.08
CA PRO A 346 11.41 -11.34 5.53
C PRO A 346 12.09 -12.04 4.34
N GLY A 347 11.74 -13.28 4.04
CA GLY A 347 12.10 -13.91 2.78
C GLY A 347 11.48 -13.23 1.57
N PHE A 348 10.38 -12.49 1.76
CA PHE A 348 9.66 -11.72 0.73
C PHE A 348 9.74 -10.21 0.97
N ALA A 349 9.65 -9.76 2.24
CA ALA A 349 9.69 -8.36 2.64
C ALA A 349 10.89 -8.06 3.57
N PRO A 350 12.13 -8.10 3.05
CA PRO A 350 13.31 -7.84 3.89
C PRO A 350 13.49 -6.37 4.29
N GLY A 351 12.85 -5.45 3.56
CA GLY A 351 13.01 -3.99 3.70
C GLY A 351 12.18 -3.42 4.85
N THR A 352 12.47 -3.84 6.08
CA THR A 352 11.82 -3.32 7.28
C THR A 352 12.81 -3.17 8.45
N GLY A 353 12.40 -2.44 9.48
CA GLY A 353 13.21 -2.19 10.67
C GLY A 353 13.35 -3.41 11.58
N SER A 354 12.30 -4.22 11.71
CA SER A 354 12.21 -5.33 12.66
C SER A 354 11.76 -6.63 12.00
N PRO A 355 12.54 -7.17 11.03
CA PRO A 355 12.16 -8.38 10.30
C PRO A 355 12.14 -9.61 11.22
N GLU A 356 11.01 -10.31 11.31
CA GLU A 356 10.84 -11.52 12.12
C GLU A 356 10.41 -12.70 11.23
N PRO A 357 11.23 -13.75 11.08
CA PRO A 357 10.89 -14.93 10.29
C PRO A 357 9.61 -15.64 10.75
N GLY A 358 8.94 -16.33 9.83
CA GLY A 358 7.70 -17.03 10.10
C GLY A 358 6.46 -16.13 10.00
N GLY A 359 6.54 -15.04 9.23
CA GLY A 359 5.43 -14.15 8.91
C GLY A 359 4.50 -14.70 7.82
N LEU A 360 3.59 -13.83 7.35
CA LEU A 360 2.65 -14.14 6.27
C LEU A 360 3.38 -14.35 4.93
N LEU A 361 2.87 -15.26 4.14
CA LEU A 361 3.21 -15.30 2.71
C LEU A 361 2.46 -14.17 1.99
N PRO A 362 3.02 -13.60 0.90
CA PRO A 362 2.35 -12.52 0.16
C PRO A 362 0.89 -12.86 -0.24
N ARG A 363 0.63 -14.07 -0.69
CA ARG A 363 -0.72 -14.51 -1.06
C ARG A 363 -1.69 -14.56 0.13
N GLU A 364 -1.20 -14.88 1.34
CA GLU A 364 -1.99 -14.87 2.56
C GLU A 364 -2.35 -13.45 2.97
N ALA A 365 -1.37 -12.53 2.88
CA ALA A 365 -1.59 -11.12 3.11
C ALA A 365 -2.64 -10.54 2.14
N PHE A 366 -2.54 -10.82 0.85
CA PHE A 366 -3.52 -10.34 -0.14
C PHE A 366 -4.91 -10.95 0.06
N GLU A 367 -5.01 -12.25 0.40
CA GLU A 367 -6.28 -12.88 0.74
C GLU A 367 -6.95 -12.24 1.96
N MET A 368 -6.16 -11.88 2.99
CA MET A 368 -6.64 -11.11 4.15
C MET A 368 -7.16 -9.74 3.73
N ILE A 369 -6.37 -8.99 2.94
CA ILE A 369 -6.75 -7.66 2.46
C ILE A 369 -8.04 -7.71 1.65
N HIS A 370 -8.17 -8.63 0.70
CA HIS A 370 -9.40 -8.80 -0.07
C HIS A 370 -10.60 -9.11 0.82
N THR A 371 -10.39 -9.93 1.86
CA THR A 371 -11.47 -10.28 2.81
C THR A 371 -11.88 -9.07 3.65
N ILE A 372 -10.89 -8.34 4.21
CA ILE A 372 -11.11 -7.20 5.10
C ILE A 372 -11.76 -6.02 4.37
N ALA A 373 -11.26 -5.68 3.17
CA ALA A 373 -11.74 -4.52 2.45
C ALA A 373 -13.16 -4.68 1.89
N LYS A 374 -13.71 -5.90 1.81
CA LYS A 374 -15.09 -6.15 1.34
C LYS A 374 -16.16 -5.46 2.17
N GLU A 375 -15.93 -5.29 3.46
CA GLU A 375 -16.92 -4.68 4.36
C GLU A 375 -16.78 -3.15 4.45
N GLY A 376 -15.82 -2.57 3.72
CA GLY A 376 -15.52 -1.14 3.75
C GLY A 376 -14.57 -0.77 4.88
N LEU A 377 -13.89 0.36 4.67
CA LEU A 377 -12.91 0.91 5.62
C LEU A 377 -13.09 2.42 5.72
N CYS A 378 -12.72 3.03 6.84
CA CYS A 378 -12.68 4.48 7.00
C CYS A 378 -11.31 5.10 6.66
N GLY A 379 -10.30 4.29 6.45
CA GLY A 379 -8.95 4.67 6.10
C GLY A 379 -8.00 3.50 6.25
N MET A 380 -6.80 3.65 5.71
CA MET A 380 -5.74 2.66 5.85
C MET A 380 -4.37 3.28 5.98
N GLU A 381 -3.47 2.54 6.58
CA GLU A 381 -2.04 2.82 6.55
C GLU A 381 -1.23 1.59 6.14
N VAL A 382 -0.07 1.86 5.52
CA VAL A 382 1.02 0.88 5.36
C VAL A 382 2.26 1.51 5.98
N VAL A 383 2.87 0.81 6.94
CA VAL A 383 4.00 1.31 7.75
C VAL A 383 5.20 0.37 7.69
N GLU A 384 6.31 0.81 8.27
CA GLU A 384 7.59 0.08 8.44
C GLU A 384 8.29 -0.31 7.13
N VAL A 385 7.93 0.27 5.99
CA VAL A 385 8.66 0.07 4.73
C VAL A 385 9.99 0.81 4.81
N SER A 386 11.09 0.08 4.89
CA SER A 386 12.45 0.62 5.07
C SER A 386 13.36 0.30 3.87
N PRO A 387 13.40 1.17 2.85
CA PRO A 387 14.16 0.94 1.62
C PRO A 387 15.66 0.66 1.81
N PRO A 388 16.35 1.21 2.84
CA PRO A 388 17.75 0.88 3.06
C PRO A 388 18.05 -0.61 3.30
N TYR A 389 17.06 -1.38 3.69
CA TYR A 389 17.17 -2.83 3.93
C TYR A 389 16.45 -3.66 2.85
N ASP A 390 15.83 -2.99 1.89
CA ASP A 390 15.08 -3.68 0.84
C ASP A 390 16.02 -4.25 -0.25
N VAL A 391 15.55 -5.28 -0.93
CA VAL A 391 16.25 -5.93 -2.03
C VAL A 391 15.40 -5.79 -3.29
N ASN A 392 15.90 -5.06 -4.27
CA ASN A 392 15.22 -4.84 -5.55
C ASN A 392 13.79 -4.30 -5.43
N ASP A 393 13.54 -3.47 -4.43
CA ASP A 393 12.22 -2.89 -4.14
C ASP A 393 11.11 -3.94 -3.82
N ASN A 394 11.47 -5.16 -3.45
CA ASN A 394 10.50 -6.23 -3.19
C ASN A 394 9.50 -5.84 -2.08
N THR A 395 9.99 -5.25 -0.99
CA THR A 395 9.13 -4.79 0.11
C THR A 395 8.25 -3.63 -0.30
N ALA A 396 8.81 -2.66 -1.01
CA ALA A 396 8.05 -1.54 -1.55
C ALA A 396 6.97 -2.00 -2.55
N GLN A 397 7.24 -3.04 -3.37
CA GLN A 397 6.24 -3.65 -4.25
C GLN A 397 5.10 -4.28 -3.47
N LEU A 398 5.41 -5.02 -2.40
CA LEU A 398 4.39 -5.64 -1.55
C LEU A 398 3.53 -4.57 -0.87
N ALA A 399 4.13 -3.52 -0.34
CA ALA A 399 3.41 -2.38 0.24
C ALA A 399 2.49 -1.70 -0.79
N CYS A 400 2.98 -1.47 -2.01
CA CYS A 400 2.18 -0.95 -3.10
C CYS A 400 0.99 -1.87 -3.41
N ARG A 401 1.20 -3.19 -3.47
CA ARG A 401 0.13 -4.18 -3.71
C ARG A 401 -0.90 -4.21 -2.60
N VAL A 402 -0.51 -4.09 -1.33
CA VAL A 402 -1.45 -3.96 -0.21
C VAL A 402 -2.40 -2.77 -0.42
N VAL A 403 -1.86 -1.62 -0.82
CA VAL A 403 -2.68 -0.44 -1.14
C VAL A 403 -3.59 -0.70 -2.34
N LEU A 404 -3.05 -1.21 -3.44
CA LEU A 404 -3.81 -1.45 -4.68
C LEU A 404 -4.92 -2.49 -4.50
N ASP A 405 -4.62 -3.58 -3.81
CA ASP A 405 -5.59 -4.65 -3.55
C ASP A 405 -6.71 -4.18 -2.60
N THR A 406 -6.38 -3.29 -1.64
CA THR A 406 -7.39 -2.63 -0.79
C THR A 406 -8.30 -1.74 -1.64
N LEU A 407 -7.73 -0.83 -2.44
CA LEU A 407 -8.50 0.08 -3.29
C LEU A 407 -9.34 -0.68 -4.31
N GLY A 408 -8.75 -1.66 -5.00
CA GLY A 408 -9.45 -2.49 -5.96
C GLY A 408 -10.66 -3.21 -5.35
N THR A 409 -10.51 -3.73 -4.14
CA THR A 409 -11.60 -4.41 -3.43
C THR A 409 -12.68 -3.41 -2.99
N LEU A 410 -12.31 -2.26 -2.42
CA LEU A 410 -13.25 -1.21 -2.04
C LEU A 410 -14.08 -0.71 -3.24
N ILE A 411 -13.45 -0.58 -4.41
CA ILE A 411 -14.12 -0.20 -5.66
C ILE A 411 -15.05 -1.33 -6.12
N ALA A 412 -14.58 -2.56 -6.16
CA ALA A 412 -15.37 -3.71 -6.60
C ALA A 412 -16.66 -3.87 -5.78
N GLU A 413 -16.57 -3.61 -4.47
CA GLU A 413 -17.70 -3.66 -3.54
C GLU A 413 -18.52 -2.37 -3.48
N GLY A 414 -18.10 -1.30 -4.20
CA GLY A 414 -18.81 -0.03 -4.30
C GLY A 414 -18.77 0.84 -3.05
N HIS A 415 -17.71 0.69 -2.22
CA HIS A 415 -17.49 1.54 -1.05
C HIS A 415 -16.88 2.90 -1.41
N ILE A 416 -16.04 2.92 -2.44
CA ILE A 416 -15.43 4.13 -3.02
C ILE A 416 -15.51 4.05 -4.54
N GLY A 417 -15.25 5.16 -5.23
CA GLY A 417 -15.20 5.21 -6.68
C GLY A 417 -16.57 5.42 -7.33
N HIS A 418 -16.62 5.26 -8.66
CA HIS A 418 -17.81 5.49 -9.46
C HIS A 418 -18.66 4.24 -9.68
N ARG A 419 -18.14 3.07 -9.33
CA ARG A 419 -18.84 1.80 -9.47
C ARG A 419 -19.98 1.71 -8.45
N LYS A 420 -21.21 1.63 -8.94
CA LYS A 420 -22.36 1.38 -8.07
C LYS A 420 -22.41 -0.11 -7.75
N LYS A 421 -22.56 -0.45 -6.47
CA LYS A 421 -22.81 -1.83 -6.04
C LYS A 421 -24.02 -2.38 -6.80
N VAL A 422 -23.80 -3.37 -7.67
CA VAL A 422 -24.90 -4.09 -8.32
C VAL A 422 -25.50 -4.99 -7.25
N MET A 423 -26.60 -4.55 -6.64
CA MET A 423 -27.39 -5.43 -5.78
C MET A 423 -27.90 -6.58 -6.64
N MET A 424 -27.26 -7.73 -6.54
CA MET A 424 -27.81 -8.95 -7.12
C MET A 424 -29.14 -9.22 -6.42
N PRO A 425 -30.25 -9.40 -7.15
CA PRO A 425 -31.49 -9.79 -6.52
C PRO A 425 -31.25 -11.12 -5.81
N VAL A 426 -31.52 -11.12 -4.50
CA VAL A 426 -31.49 -12.34 -3.69
C VAL A 426 -32.50 -13.29 -4.37
N LYS A 427 -31.99 -14.42 -4.89
CA LYS A 427 -32.82 -15.50 -5.41
C LYS A 427 -33.43 -16.30 -4.29
#